data_cc2f8536d8b45ff30ebffa869d2c5674
#
_entry.id   cc2f8536d8b45ff30ebffa869d2c5674
#
_cell.length_a   1.000
_cell.length_b   1.000
_cell.length_c   1.000
_cell.angle_alpha   90.00
_cell.angle_beta   90.00
_cell.angle_gamma   90.00
#
_symmetry.space_group_name_H-M   'P 1'
#
loop_
_entity.id
_entity.type
_entity.pdbx_description
1 polymer ?
#
loop_
_entity_poly.entity_id
_entity_poly.type
_entity_poly.pdbx_seq_one_letter_code
_entity_poly.pdbx_strand_id
1 'polypeptide(L)'
;MEYGITGERVVNNYKFYAVFQENIEYTVHSGSEELGTIVKPPPVGEKIAIAGRVWAVDEVDHQRREVYCTLVKGNIPAYFGDVAGDIHTRILERMHTVLAEQKSYPYLMRHAVCRLQEARNTFSKAGMDTHPLISLGGTMWALFPQLGSYAFLALERFLKLRCGQRLGLKGLSPSRPYYLQFTMQVSAQEFYRIIAEEAAQNFDPLELVYENEVPIFDKYDEYVPSELVRKGFALGVLDIAGMKQRVLGWKGNMEKT
;
A
#
# COMPACT_ATOMS: atom_id res chain seq x y z
N MET A 1 -11.08 27.45 -28.02
CA MET A 1 -11.23 27.37 -26.53
C MET A 1 -10.10 28.20 -25.98
N GLU A 2 -10.41 29.27 -25.28
CA GLU A 2 -9.41 30.17 -24.69
C GLU A 2 -9.24 29.82 -23.22
N TYR A 3 -8.04 29.94 -22.69
CA TYR A 3 -7.76 29.74 -21.27
C TYR A 3 -8.23 31.00 -20.51
N GLY A 4 -8.84 30.80 -19.35
CA GLY A 4 -9.03 31.89 -18.39
C GLY A 4 -7.70 32.31 -17.74
N ILE A 5 -7.69 33.45 -17.06
CA ILE A 5 -6.49 34.07 -16.45
C ILE A 5 -5.67 33.05 -15.60
N THR A 6 -6.34 32.21 -14.85
CA THR A 6 -5.69 31.16 -14.03
C THR A 6 -5.05 30.09 -14.92
N GLY A 7 -5.74 29.65 -15.97
CA GLY A 7 -5.22 28.68 -16.92
C GLY A 7 -4.01 29.20 -17.68
N GLU A 8 -4.01 30.48 -18.10
CA GLU A 8 -2.86 31.12 -18.74
C GLU A 8 -1.63 31.15 -17.83
N ARG A 9 -1.79 31.43 -16.52
CA ARG A 9 -0.68 31.40 -15.57
C ARG A 9 -0.09 29.99 -15.42
N VAL A 10 -0.94 28.98 -15.40
CA VAL A 10 -0.51 27.56 -15.28
C VAL A 10 0.28 27.14 -16.52
N VAL A 11 -0.28 27.31 -17.73
CA VAL A 11 0.35 26.86 -18.97
C VAL A 11 1.56 27.70 -19.36
N ASN A 12 1.69 28.96 -18.91
CA ASN A 12 2.86 29.79 -19.12
C ASN A 12 4.01 29.49 -18.13
N ASN A 13 3.78 28.65 -17.12
CA ASN A 13 4.84 28.24 -16.20
C ASN A 13 5.61 27.04 -16.79
N TYR A 14 6.96 27.11 -16.80
CA TYR A 14 7.81 26.04 -17.31
C TYR A 14 7.59 24.70 -16.57
N LYS A 15 7.18 24.73 -15.30
CA LYS A 15 6.85 23.54 -14.50
C LYS A 15 5.69 22.73 -15.10
N PHE A 16 4.77 23.40 -15.81
CA PHE A 16 3.67 22.70 -16.49
C PHE A 16 4.18 21.71 -17.54
N TYR A 17 5.25 22.05 -18.25
CA TYR A 17 5.85 21.23 -19.30
C TYR A 17 6.98 20.31 -18.80
N ALA A 18 7.40 20.45 -17.54
CA ALA A 18 8.46 19.61 -16.99
C ALA A 18 8.05 18.14 -17.01
N VAL A 19 8.89 17.28 -17.58
CA VAL A 19 8.66 15.82 -17.67
C VAL A 19 8.74 15.16 -16.30
N PHE A 20 9.64 15.67 -15.45
CA PHE A 20 9.83 15.13 -14.09
C PHE A 20 8.89 15.82 -13.13
N GLN A 21 8.15 15.01 -12.38
CA GLN A 21 7.35 15.49 -11.25
C GLN A 21 8.30 15.91 -10.12
N GLU A 22 8.19 17.14 -9.66
CA GLU A 22 8.86 17.55 -8.43
C GLU A 22 8.18 16.83 -7.25
N ASN A 23 8.97 16.32 -6.34
CA ASN A 23 8.44 15.80 -5.07
C ASN A 23 7.86 16.99 -4.30
N ILE A 24 6.54 16.96 -4.09
CA ILE A 24 5.86 17.95 -3.28
C ILE A 24 6.02 17.54 -1.83
N GLU A 25 6.75 18.35 -1.06
CA GLU A 25 6.93 18.12 0.36
C GLU A 25 5.81 18.81 1.16
N TYR A 26 5.33 18.11 2.16
CA TYR A 26 4.38 18.58 3.15
C TYR A 26 5.08 18.71 4.48
N THR A 27 4.91 19.84 5.15
CA THR A 27 5.41 20.05 6.50
C THR A 27 4.48 19.40 7.51
N VAL A 28 5.01 18.61 8.41
CA VAL A 28 4.23 17.90 9.44
C VAL A 28 4.30 18.67 10.76
N HIS A 29 3.14 18.96 11.33
CA HIS A 29 3.00 19.71 12.57
C HIS A 29 2.28 18.91 13.66
N SER A 30 2.65 19.16 14.90
CA SER A 30 1.87 18.80 16.08
C SER A 30 1.67 20.03 16.97
N GLY A 31 0.46 20.58 16.95
CA GLY A 31 0.22 21.90 17.53
C GLY A 31 1.05 22.98 16.84
N SER A 32 1.94 23.64 17.57
CA SER A 32 2.88 24.65 17.04
C SER A 32 4.27 24.10 16.72
N GLU A 33 4.52 22.82 16.94
CA GLU A 33 5.83 22.18 16.69
C GLU A 33 5.89 21.60 15.30
N GLU A 34 6.94 21.94 14.53
CA GLU A 34 7.27 21.31 13.26
C GLU A 34 8.06 20.01 13.51
N LEU A 35 7.57 18.89 13.00
CA LEU A 35 8.15 17.56 13.20
C LEU A 35 9.10 17.15 12.07
N GLY A 36 8.95 17.75 10.88
CA GLY A 36 9.71 17.44 9.68
C GLY A 36 8.85 17.48 8.42
N THR A 37 9.36 16.93 7.30
CA THR A 37 8.66 16.91 6.02
C THR A 37 8.40 15.50 5.52
N ILE A 38 7.34 15.31 4.73
CA ILE A 38 6.98 14.08 4.03
C ILE A 38 6.55 14.38 2.60
N VAL A 39 6.85 13.49 1.66
CA VAL A 39 6.55 13.72 0.23
C VAL A 39 5.09 13.42 -0.09
N LYS A 40 4.52 12.36 0.47
CA LYS A 40 3.12 11.98 0.28
C LYS A 40 2.45 11.81 1.63
N PRO A 41 1.55 12.72 2.03
CA PRO A 41 0.85 12.56 3.28
C PRO A 41 -0.09 11.35 3.22
N PRO A 42 -0.11 10.50 4.27
CA PRO A 42 -1.12 9.46 4.35
C PRO A 42 -2.49 10.07 4.61
N PRO A 43 -3.57 9.34 4.32
CA PRO A 43 -4.92 9.79 4.61
C PRO A 43 -5.14 10.12 6.08
N VAL A 44 -6.11 11.01 6.35
CA VAL A 44 -6.57 11.33 7.70
C VAL A 44 -6.98 10.06 8.45
N GLY A 45 -6.56 9.92 9.69
CA GLY A 45 -6.76 8.75 10.54
C GLY A 45 -5.67 7.67 10.43
N GLU A 46 -4.79 7.76 9.44
CA GLU A 46 -3.61 6.89 9.34
C GLU A 46 -2.51 7.32 10.32
N LYS A 47 -1.57 6.41 10.57
CA LYS A 47 -0.45 6.66 11.46
C LYS A 47 0.84 6.81 10.67
N ILE A 48 1.67 7.76 11.11
CA ILE A 48 3.03 7.94 10.58
C ILE A 48 4.05 7.84 11.71
N ALA A 49 5.26 7.39 11.39
CA ALA A 49 6.41 7.48 12.28
C ALA A 49 7.34 8.58 11.77
N ILE A 50 7.45 9.66 12.54
CA ILE A 50 8.33 10.80 12.25
C ILE A 50 8.94 11.30 13.56
N ALA A 51 10.16 11.83 13.51
CA ALA A 51 10.90 12.31 14.69
C ALA A 51 10.99 11.26 15.83
N GLY A 52 11.08 9.97 15.48
CA GLY A 52 11.22 8.86 16.44
C GLY A 52 9.96 8.52 17.22
N ARG A 53 8.80 9.08 16.86
CA ARG A 53 7.51 8.87 17.53
C ARG A 53 6.43 8.50 16.51
N VAL A 54 5.30 7.98 17.01
CA VAL A 54 4.13 7.63 16.19
C VAL A 54 3.05 8.68 16.35
N TRP A 55 2.51 9.14 15.23
CA TRP A 55 1.53 10.20 15.13
C TRP A 55 0.33 9.72 14.31
N ALA A 56 -0.87 10.11 14.70
CA ALA A 56 -2.07 9.96 13.86
C ALA A 56 -2.26 11.24 13.05
N VAL A 57 -2.57 11.10 11.77
CA VAL A 57 -2.88 12.23 10.90
C VAL A 57 -4.30 12.70 11.19
N ASP A 58 -4.44 13.94 11.63
CA ASP A 58 -5.73 14.55 11.96
C ASP A 58 -6.28 15.34 10.77
N GLU A 59 -5.40 16.04 10.03
CA GLU A 59 -5.77 16.91 8.92
C GLU A 59 -4.64 16.98 7.88
N VAL A 60 -5.00 17.10 6.61
CA VAL A 60 -4.07 17.35 5.51
C VAL A 60 -4.55 18.57 4.71
N ASP A 61 -3.80 19.67 4.78
CA ASP A 61 -4.02 20.86 3.95
C ASP A 61 -3.16 20.79 2.69
N HIS A 62 -3.77 20.39 1.59
CA HIS A 62 -3.09 20.27 0.30
C HIS A 62 -2.69 21.62 -0.30
N GLN A 63 -3.39 22.71 0.04
CA GLN A 63 -3.08 24.05 -0.50
C GLN A 63 -1.85 24.64 0.19
N ARG A 64 -1.77 24.51 1.52
CA ARG A 64 -0.64 24.98 2.32
C ARG A 64 0.51 23.98 2.36
N ARG A 65 0.23 22.72 1.98
CA ARG A 65 1.16 21.58 2.08
C ARG A 65 1.56 21.32 3.51
N GLU A 66 0.57 21.27 4.38
CA GLU A 66 0.72 21.03 5.81
C GLU A 66 -0.06 19.78 6.24
N VAL A 67 0.50 19.05 7.17
CA VAL A 67 -0.12 17.87 7.80
C VAL A 67 -0.13 18.09 9.29
N TYR A 68 -1.30 18.00 9.89
CA TYR A 68 -1.46 18.14 11.33
C TYR A 68 -1.66 16.76 11.96
N CYS A 69 -0.91 16.51 13.04
CA CYS A 69 -0.86 15.20 13.67
C CYS A 69 -0.96 15.28 15.18
N THR A 70 -1.56 14.27 15.80
CA THR A 70 -1.58 14.05 17.24
C THR A 70 -0.72 12.85 17.63
N LEU A 71 0.05 12.99 18.72
CA LEU A 71 0.88 11.92 19.26
C LEU A 71 0.01 10.74 19.72
N VAL A 72 0.34 9.55 19.25
CA VAL A 72 -0.37 8.32 19.63
C VAL A 72 0.61 7.24 20.07
N LYS A 73 0.14 6.33 20.93
CA LYS A 73 0.91 5.14 21.30
C LYS A 73 0.85 4.13 20.17
N GLY A 74 1.97 3.54 19.82
CA GLY A 74 2.06 2.50 18.83
C GLY A 74 3.50 2.28 18.38
N ASN A 75 3.68 1.23 17.58
CA ASN A 75 4.92 0.96 16.87
C ASN A 75 4.56 0.69 15.42
N ILE A 76 5.00 1.56 14.53
CA ILE A 76 4.88 1.40 13.09
C ILE A 76 6.25 1.63 12.46
N PRO A 77 6.55 1.02 11.31
CA PRO A 77 7.77 1.34 10.57
C PRO A 77 7.85 2.83 10.26
N ALA A 78 9.06 3.40 10.27
CA ALA A 78 9.25 4.78 9.85
C ALA A 78 8.74 4.97 8.42
N TYR A 79 7.96 6.03 8.21
CA TYR A 79 7.45 6.39 6.89
C TYR A 79 8.51 7.24 6.17
N PHE A 80 9.12 6.67 5.14
CA PHE A 80 10.10 7.38 4.29
C PHE A 80 9.51 7.83 2.96
N GLY A 81 8.19 7.84 2.83
CA GLY A 81 7.48 7.99 1.57
C GLY A 81 7.35 6.66 0.82
N ASP A 82 6.57 6.63 -0.23
CA ASP A 82 6.56 5.48 -1.13
C ASP A 82 7.91 5.39 -1.82
N VAL A 83 8.49 4.18 -1.81
CA VAL A 83 9.69 3.89 -2.59
C VAL A 83 9.40 4.25 -4.04
N ALA A 84 10.20 5.13 -4.61
CA ALA A 84 10.02 5.57 -5.98
C ALA A 84 10.05 4.37 -6.94
N GLY A 85 8.97 4.15 -7.66
CA GLY A 85 8.86 3.16 -8.72
C GLY A 85 7.78 2.11 -8.48
N ASP A 86 7.02 1.87 -9.53
CA ASP A 86 5.99 0.83 -9.54
C ASP A 86 6.61 -0.52 -9.86
N ILE A 87 6.33 -1.49 -9.02
CA ILE A 87 6.76 -2.87 -9.23
C ILE A 87 5.61 -3.67 -9.84
N HIS A 88 5.85 -4.24 -11.01
CA HIS A 88 4.86 -5.07 -11.69
C HIS A 88 4.69 -6.43 -10.99
N THR A 89 3.45 -6.96 -10.95
CA THR A 89 3.08 -8.24 -10.30
C THR A 89 4.00 -9.41 -10.72
N ARG A 90 4.39 -9.51 -11.99
CA ARG A 90 5.30 -10.58 -12.48
C ARG A 90 6.66 -10.59 -11.78
N ILE A 91 7.13 -9.45 -11.26
CA ILE A 91 8.40 -9.37 -10.53
C ILE A 91 8.23 -10.08 -9.18
N LEU A 92 7.14 -9.79 -8.45
CA LEU A 92 6.85 -10.41 -7.16
C LEU A 92 6.57 -11.92 -7.31
N GLU A 93 5.86 -12.32 -8.37
CA GLU A 93 5.65 -13.73 -8.71
C GLU A 93 6.97 -14.44 -9.04
N ARG A 94 7.86 -13.75 -9.77
CA ARG A 94 9.19 -14.31 -10.08
C ARG A 94 10.06 -14.42 -8.82
N MET A 95 10.00 -13.44 -7.92
CA MET A 95 10.68 -13.52 -6.62
C MET A 95 10.21 -14.73 -5.82
N HIS A 96 8.90 -14.96 -5.74
CA HIS A 96 8.32 -16.14 -5.10
C HIS A 96 8.83 -17.44 -5.74
N THR A 97 8.81 -17.53 -7.08
CA THR A 97 9.31 -18.69 -7.83
C THR A 97 10.80 -18.94 -7.53
N VAL A 98 11.63 -17.90 -7.51
CA VAL A 98 13.07 -18.00 -7.21
C VAL A 98 13.32 -18.53 -5.80
N LEU A 99 12.47 -18.17 -4.85
CA LEU A 99 12.57 -18.66 -3.47
C LEU A 99 12.09 -20.12 -3.34
N ALA A 100 11.08 -20.52 -4.10
CA ALA A 100 10.53 -21.88 -4.08
C ALA A 100 11.39 -22.90 -4.87
N GLU A 101 12.04 -22.48 -5.97
CA GLU A 101 12.84 -23.37 -6.81
C GLU A 101 14.26 -23.59 -6.25
N GLN A 102 14.85 -24.77 -6.58
CA GLN A 102 16.26 -25.09 -6.20
C GLN A 102 17.26 -24.81 -7.35
N LYS A 103 16.87 -23.98 -8.32
CA LYS A 103 17.70 -23.66 -9.49
C LYS A 103 18.94 -22.86 -9.09
N SER A 104 20.10 -23.25 -9.64
CA SER A 104 21.33 -22.48 -9.55
C SER A 104 21.38 -21.40 -10.64
N TYR A 105 21.95 -20.25 -10.32
CA TYR A 105 22.11 -19.11 -11.22
C TYR A 105 23.59 -18.81 -11.40
N PRO A 106 24.18 -19.08 -12.59
CA PRO A 106 25.62 -19.01 -12.82
C PRO A 106 26.18 -17.58 -12.72
N TYR A 107 25.34 -16.57 -12.83
CA TYR A 107 25.73 -15.15 -12.71
C TYR A 107 25.82 -14.65 -11.25
N LEU A 108 25.43 -15.46 -10.27
CA LEU A 108 25.52 -15.06 -8.86
C LEU A 108 26.94 -15.27 -8.34
N MET A 109 27.44 -14.26 -7.64
CA MET A 109 28.68 -14.39 -6.86
C MET A 109 28.48 -15.33 -5.66
N ARG A 110 29.57 -15.89 -5.14
CA ARG A 110 29.57 -16.88 -4.07
C ARG A 110 28.71 -16.46 -2.86
N HIS A 111 28.87 -15.23 -2.38
CA HIS A 111 28.06 -14.79 -1.24
C HIS A 111 26.57 -14.59 -1.59
N ALA A 112 26.24 -14.21 -2.81
CA ALA A 112 24.85 -14.10 -3.24
C ALA A 112 24.17 -15.48 -3.30
N VAL A 113 24.91 -16.52 -3.70
CA VAL A 113 24.44 -17.92 -3.65
C VAL A 113 24.12 -18.33 -2.20
N CYS A 114 25.04 -18.04 -1.24
CA CYS A 114 24.81 -18.35 0.16
C CYS A 114 23.57 -17.62 0.71
N ARG A 115 23.43 -16.33 0.43
CA ARG A 115 22.26 -15.54 0.85
C ARG A 115 20.96 -16.03 0.24
N LEU A 116 20.96 -16.40 -1.04
CA LEU A 116 19.80 -16.99 -1.68
C LEU A 116 19.40 -18.32 -1.02
N GLN A 117 20.37 -19.15 -0.66
CA GLN A 117 20.10 -20.41 0.02
C GLN A 117 19.54 -20.20 1.43
N GLU A 118 20.06 -19.24 2.19
CA GLU A 118 19.52 -18.83 3.48
C GLU A 118 18.06 -18.36 3.35
N ALA A 119 17.76 -17.51 2.36
CA ALA A 119 16.43 -17.01 2.09
C ALA A 119 15.46 -18.14 1.72
N ARG A 120 15.87 -19.07 0.86
CA ARG A 120 15.08 -20.27 0.48
C ARG A 120 14.76 -21.16 1.69
N ASN A 121 15.74 -21.37 2.55
CA ASN A 121 15.55 -22.16 3.77
C ASN A 121 14.55 -21.48 4.72
N THR A 122 14.63 -20.17 4.87
CA THR A 122 13.67 -19.40 5.69
C THR A 122 12.28 -19.42 5.08
N PHE A 123 12.17 -19.24 3.76
CA PHE A 123 10.93 -19.27 3.00
C PHE A 123 10.20 -20.62 3.16
N SER A 124 10.90 -21.72 2.94
CA SER A 124 10.35 -23.08 3.08
C SER A 124 9.99 -23.42 4.53
N LYS A 125 10.86 -23.08 5.51
CA LYS A 125 10.56 -23.31 6.93
C LYS A 125 9.34 -22.55 7.43
N ALA A 126 9.08 -21.36 6.88
CA ALA A 126 7.91 -20.57 7.20
C ALA A 126 6.63 -21.02 6.45
N GLY A 127 6.71 -22.01 5.57
CA GLY A 127 5.57 -22.48 4.76
C GLY A 127 5.09 -21.48 3.71
N MET A 128 5.93 -20.50 3.34
CA MET A 128 5.57 -19.43 2.40
C MET A 128 5.46 -19.92 0.95
N ASP A 129 5.94 -21.11 0.66
CA ASP A 129 5.80 -21.83 -0.62
C ASP A 129 4.37 -22.32 -0.85
N THR A 130 3.62 -22.58 0.23
CA THR A 130 2.26 -23.14 0.18
C THR A 130 1.18 -22.15 0.59
N HIS A 131 1.49 -21.25 1.51
CA HIS A 131 0.52 -20.33 2.09
C HIS A 131 1.02 -18.88 2.06
N PRO A 132 0.25 -17.93 1.50
CA PRO A 132 0.61 -16.52 1.53
C PRO A 132 0.40 -15.87 2.92
N LEU A 133 -0.41 -16.47 3.80
CA LEU A 133 -0.72 -15.98 5.14
C LEU A 133 0.06 -16.76 6.20
N ILE A 134 0.95 -16.10 6.92
CA ILE A 134 1.86 -16.68 7.90
C ILE A 134 1.54 -16.15 9.29
N SER A 135 1.42 -17.07 10.28
CA SER A 135 1.27 -16.68 11.68
C SER A 135 2.61 -16.22 12.26
N LEU A 136 2.59 -15.05 12.90
CA LEU A 136 3.73 -14.51 13.64
C LEU A 136 3.62 -14.75 15.17
N GLY A 137 2.59 -15.47 15.59
CA GLY A 137 2.28 -15.78 16.97
C GLY A 137 1.09 -14.98 17.51
N GLY A 138 0.31 -15.62 18.38
CA GLY A 138 -0.93 -15.04 18.91
C GLY A 138 -1.91 -14.66 17.80
N THR A 139 -2.34 -13.42 17.81
CA THR A 139 -3.26 -12.87 16.79
C THR A 139 -2.56 -12.13 15.65
N MET A 140 -1.21 -12.15 15.62
CA MET A 140 -0.41 -11.41 14.65
C MET A 140 -0.13 -12.26 13.40
N TRP A 141 -0.30 -11.66 12.23
CA TRP A 141 -0.17 -12.32 10.93
C TRP A 141 0.60 -11.46 9.94
N ALA A 142 1.24 -12.13 8.97
CA ALA A 142 1.85 -11.51 7.82
C ALA A 142 1.28 -12.14 6.54
N LEU A 143 0.81 -11.30 5.61
CA LEU A 143 0.29 -11.72 4.31
C LEU A 143 1.26 -11.32 3.21
N PHE A 144 1.74 -12.28 2.43
CA PHE A 144 2.64 -12.13 1.28
C PHE A 144 1.87 -12.34 -0.04
N PRO A 145 1.23 -11.32 -0.60
CA PRO A 145 0.26 -11.51 -1.67
C PRO A 145 0.87 -11.73 -3.06
N GLN A 146 2.17 -11.49 -3.25
CA GLN A 146 2.88 -11.49 -4.54
C GLN A 146 2.17 -10.64 -5.60
N LEU A 147 1.75 -9.46 -5.22
CA LEU A 147 1.09 -8.46 -6.05
C LEU A 147 2.01 -7.27 -6.31
N GLY A 148 1.93 -6.70 -7.51
CA GLY A 148 2.58 -5.43 -7.83
C GLY A 148 1.96 -4.25 -7.10
N SER A 149 2.59 -3.07 -7.21
CA SER A 149 2.27 -1.89 -6.41
C SER A 149 0.78 -1.52 -6.41
N TYR A 150 0.14 -1.48 -7.56
CA TYR A 150 -1.26 -1.04 -7.70
C TYR A 150 -2.27 -2.08 -7.18
N ALA A 151 -2.04 -3.37 -7.46
CA ALA A 151 -2.89 -4.45 -6.95
C ALA A 151 -2.67 -4.66 -5.45
N PHE A 152 -1.44 -4.46 -4.95
CA PHE A 152 -1.15 -4.48 -3.52
C PHE A 152 -1.86 -3.36 -2.77
N LEU A 153 -1.82 -2.14 -3.32
CA LEU A 153 -2.54 -0.99 -2.76
C LEU A 153 -4.05 -1.23 -2.73
N ALA A 154 -4.61 -1.82 -3.81
CA ALA A 154 -6.00 -2.22 -3.83
C ALA A 154 -6.33 -3.26 -2.75
N LEU A 155 -5.45 -4.26 -2.54
CA LEU A 155 -5.62 -5.28 -1.50
C LEU A 155 -5.57 -4.69 -0.09
N GLU A 156 -4.63 -3.79 0.18
CA GLU A 156 -4.51 -3.11 1.48
C GLU A 156 -5.81 -2.38 1.84
N ARG A 157 -6.34 -1.58 0.89
CA ARG A 157 -7.58 -0.83 1.07
C ARG A 157 -8.80 -1.75 1.17
N PHE A 158 -8.86 -2.80 0.36
CA PHE A 158 -9.91 -3.82 0.40
C PHE A 158 -9.97 -4.51 1.77
N LEU A 159 -8.82 -4.95 2.29
CA LEU A 159 -8.77 -5.57 3.62
C LEU A 159 -9.20 -4.60 4.72
N LYS A 160 -8.80 -3.34 4.65
CA LYS A 160 -9.11 -2.34 5.68
C LYS A 160 -10.55 -1.86 5.60
N LEU A 161 -11.02 -1.47 4.42
CA LEU A 161 -12.30 -0.77 4.26
C LEU A 161 -13.49 -1.73 4.12
N ARG A 162 -13.30 -2.90 3.48
CA ARG A 162 -14.39 -3.85 3.27
C ARG A 162 -14.37 -5.05 4.20
N CYS A 163 -13.20 -5.59 4.48
CA CYS A 163 -13.07 -6.81 5.28
C CYS A 163 -12.76 -6.55 6.76
N GLY A 164 -12.31 -5.35 7.11
CA GLY A 164 -11.69 -5.04 8.41
C GLY A 164 -12.58 -5.37 9.60
N GLN A 165 -13.86 -5.04 9.55
CA GLN A 165 -14.82 -5.34 10.62
C GLN A 165 -15.05 -6.84 10.79
N ARG A 166 -15.29 -7.57 9.68
CA ARG A 166 -15.55 -9.02 9.70
C ARG A 166 -14.33 -9.82 10.17
N LEU A 167 -13.13 -9.35 9.84
CA LEU A 167 -11.86 -9.97 10.26
C LEU A 167 -11.45 -9.59 11.69
N GLY A 168 -12.07 -8.57 12.29
CA GLY A 168 -11.57 -7.96 13.52
C GLY A 168 -10.15 -7.43 13.35
N LEU A 169 -9.87 -6.85 12.18
CA LEU A 169 -8.53 -6.45 11.74
C LEU A 169 -8.08 -5.20 12.48
N LYS A 170 -6.85 -5.23 13.02
CA LYS A 170 -6.23 -4.10 13.71
C LYS A 170 -4.76 -3.97 13.31
N GLY A 171 -4.26 -2.74 13.35
CA GLY A 171 -2.84 -2.45 13.16
C GLY A 171 -2.28 -2.90 11.81
N LEU A 172 -3.08 -2.78 10.73
CA LEU A 172 -2.62 -3.10 9.39
C LEU A 172 -1.47 -2.17 9.00
N SER A 173 -0.30 -2.77 8.80
CA SER A 173 0.95 -2.09 8.46
C SER A 173 1.52 -2.68 7.17
N PRO A 174 1.54 -1.91 6.07
CA PRO A 174 2.08 -2.37 4.80
C PRO A 174 3.59 -2.18 4.73
N SER A 175 4.29 -3.18 4.18
CA SER A 175 5.64 -3.07 3.61
C SER A 175 5.50 -3.23 2.09
N ARG A 176 5.16 -2.14 1.43
CA ARG A 176 4.76 -2.13 0.01
C ARG A 176 5.91 -2.46 -0.92
N PRO A 177 5.69 -3.28 -1.94
CA PRO A 177 4.53 -4.14 -2.21
C PRO A 177 4.73 -5.58 -1.73
N TYR A 178 5.54 -5.81 -0.69
CA TYR A 178 6.04 -7.14 -0.33
C TYR A 178 5.11 -7.90 0.59
N TYR A 179 4.65 -7.29 1.70
CA TYR A 179 3.78 -7.94 2.67
C TYR A 179 2.94 -6.93 3.47
N LEU A 180 1.86 -7.45 4.06
CA LEU A 180 1.00 -6.76 5.01
C LEU A 180 1.10 -7.45 6.36
N GLN A 181 1.37 -6.69 7.41
CA GLN A 181 1.34 -7.18 8.78
C GLN A 181 0.12 -6.63 9.51
N PHE A 182 -0.59 -7.47 10.24
CA PHE A 182 -1.80 -7.08 10.96
C PHE A 182 -2.13 -8.07 12.09
N THR A 183 -3.04 -7.66 12.98
CA THR A 183 -3.69 -8.57 13.90
C THR A 183 -5.12 -8.82 13.46
N MET A 184 -5.62 -10.04 13.59
CA MET A 184 -7.00 -10.40 13.33
C MET A 184 -7.55 -11.33 14.41
N GLN A 185 -8.90 -11.37 14.52
CA GLN A 185 -9.58 -12.17 15.54
C GLN A 185 -10.13 -13.50 15.01
N VAL A 186 -9.99 -13.74 13.71
CA VAL A 186 -10.49 -14.94 13.04
C VAL A 186 -9.35 -15.91 12.73
N SER A 187 -9.69 -17.17 12.44
CA SER A 187 -8.72 -18.18 11.98
C SER A 187 -8.25 -17.90 10.56
N ALA A 188 -7.13 -18.52 10.14
CA ALA A 188 -6.64 -18.43 8.76
C ALA A 188 -7.68 -18.91 7.73
N GLN A 189 -8.39 -20.00 8.04
CA GLN A 189 -9.45 -20.54 7.19
C GLN A 189 -10.60 -19.54 7.02
N GLU A 190 -11.04 -18.93 8.12
CA GLU A 190 -12.10 -17.93 8.11
C GLU A 190 -11.64 -16.64 7.38
N PHE A 191 -10.38 -16.25 7.52
CA PHE A 191 -9.79 -15.15 6.74
C PHE A 191 -9.97 -15.38 5.24
N TYR A 192 -9.52 -16.53 4.72
CA TYR A 192 -9.65 -16.84 3.29
C TYR A 192 -11.10 -16.88 2.82
N ARG A 193 -12.00 -17.42 3.65
CA ARG A 193 -13.44 -17.45 3.35
C ARG A 193 -14.01 -16.04 3.22
N ILE A 194 -13.78 -15.18 4.20
CA ILE A 194 -14.31 -13.80 4.23
C ILE A 194 -13.80 -13.01 3.04
N ILE A 195 -12.47 -13.01 2.80
CA ILE A 195 -11.92 -12.21 1.70
C ILE A 195 -12.37 -12.71 0.33
N ALA A 196 -12.56 -14.03 0.15
CA ALA A 196 -13.06 -14.58 -1.10
C ALA A 196 -14.53 -14.25 -1.33
N GLU A 197 -15.38 -14.28 -0.30
CA GLU A 197 -16.76 -13.86 -0.35
C GLU A 197 -16.89 -12.38 -0.75
N GLU A 198 -16.13 -11.50 -0.09
CA GLU A 198 -16.12 -10.06 -0.38
C GLU A 198 -15.55 -9.75 -1.77
N ALA A 199 -14.49 -10.44 -2.20
CA ALA A 199 -13.91 -10.24 -3.52
C ALA A 199 -14.83 -10.71 -4.67
N ALA A 200 -15.69 -11.69 -4.41
CA ALA A 200 -16.66 -12.16 -5.38
C ALA A 200 -17.84 -11.19 -5.61
N GLN A 201 -18.07 -10.27 -4.67
CA GLN A 201 -19.10 -9.26 -4.81
C GLN A 201 -18.72 -8.16 -5.81
N ASN A 202 -19.74 -7.59 -6.46
CA ASN A 202 -19.56 -6.33 -7.17
C ASN A 202 -19.68 -5.18 -6.17
N PHE A 203 -18.70 -4.28 -6.20
CA PHE A 203 -18.70 -3.07 -5.39
C PHE A 203 -18.17 -1.90 -6.21
N ASP A 204 -18.54 -0.69 -5.81
CA ASP A 204 -18.03 0.52 -6.45
C ASP A 204 -16.54 0.68 -6.09
N PRO A 205 -15.62 0.83 -7.09
CA PRO A 205 -14.22 1.14 -6.85
C PRO A 205 -13.98 2.31 -5.89
N LEU A 206 -14.89 3.28 -5.83
CA LEU A 206 -14.83 4.42 -4.89
C LEU A 206 -14.93 4.00 -3.42
N GLU A 207 -15.49 2.82 -3.11
CA GLU A 207 -15.50 2.27 -1.74
C GLU A 207 -14.09 1.95 -1.22
N LEU A 208 -13.08 1.88 -2.11
CA LEU A 208 -11.67 1.72 -1.72
C LEU A 208 -10.91 3.04 -1.60
N VAL A 209 -11.59 4.17 -1.72
CA VAL A 209 -11.04 5.52 -1.48
C VAL A 209 -11.59 6.04 -0.16
N TYR A 210 -10.72 6.45 0.77
CA TYR A 210 -11.17 6.97 2.06
C TYR A 210 -12.08 8.19 1.89
N GLU A 211 -13.03 8.37 2.79
CA GLU A 211 -14.12 9.35 2.65
C GLU A 211 -13.60 10.79 2.40
N ASN A 212 -12.58 11.20 3.14
CA ASN A 212 -12.00 12.54 3.05
C ASN A 212 -10.67 12.58 2.29
N GLU A 213 -10.34 11.52 1.55
CA GLU A 213 -9.10 11.45 0.78
C GLU A 213 -9.27 12.08 -0.59
N VAL A 214 -8.35 12.98 -0.93
CA VAL A 214 -8.11 13.42 -2.31
C VAL A 214 -6.74 12.90 -2.70
N PRO A 215 -6.65 11.72 -3.34
CA PRO A 215 -5.37 11.12 -3.68
C PRO A 215 -4.67 11.93 -4.78
N ILE A 216 -3.41 12.29 -4.53
CA ILE A 216 -2.57 12.95 -5.53
C ILE A 216 -1.65 11.88 -6.13
N PHE A 217 -1.83 11.57 -7.41
CA PHE A 217 -1.08 10.56 -8.14
C PHE A 217 -0.52 11.05 -9.47
N ASP A 218 -0.98 12.22 -9.96
CA ASP A 218 -0.46 12.92 -11.12
C ASP A 218 -0.16 14.38 -10.80
N LYS A 219 0.78 14.99 -11.50
CA LYS A 219 1.20 16.38 -11.26
C LYS A 219 0.12 17.41 -11.59
N TYR A 220 -0.91 17.02 -12.32
CA TYR A 220 -2.01 17.91 -12.71
C TYR A 220 -3.26 17.76 -11.84
N ASP A 221 -3.23 16.85 -10.86
CA ASP A 221 -4.38 16.56 -10.00
C ASP A 221 -4.86 17.79 -9.23
N GLU A 222 -3.95 18.71 -8.88
CA GLU A 222 -4.28 19.98 -8.22
C GLU A 222 -5.22 20.89 -9.05
N TYR A 223 -5.27 20.70 -10.38
CA TYR A 223 -6.14 21.46 -11.29
C TYR A 223 -7.44 20.74 -11.62
N VAL A 224 -7.62 19.52 -11.11
CA VAL A 224 -8.78 18.66 -11.38
C VAL A 224 -9.73 18.70 -10.18
N PRO A 225 -11.06 18.80 -10.39
CA PRO A 225 -12.00 18.68 -9.29
C PRO A 225 -11.79 17.38 -8.48
N SER A 226 -11.82 17.48 -7.16
CA SER A 226 -11.50 16.38 -6.23
C SER A 226 -12.30 15.11 -6.49
N GLU A 227 -13.57 15.23 -6.89
CA GLU A 227 -14.41 14.07 -7.25
C GLU A 227 -13.87 13.31 -8.47
N LEU A 228 -13.34 14.02 -9.47
CA LEU A 228 -12.74 13.42 -10.66
C LEU A 228 -11.38 12.80 -10.34
N VAL A 229 -10.58 13.43 -9.47
CA VAL A 229 -9.32 12.86 -8.98
C VAL A 229 -9.60 11.55 -8.22
N ARG A 230 -10.58 11.53 -7.34
CA ARG A 230 -11.01 10.32 -6.62
C ARG A 230 -11.44 9.20 -7.56
N LYS A 231 -12.25 9.51 -8.59
CA LYS A 231 -12.65 8.56 -9.63
C LYS A 231 -11.46 8.07 -10.45
N GLY A 232 -10.58 8.97 -10.86
CA GLY A 232 -9.35 8.65 -11.60
C GLY A 232 -8.46 7.70 -10.81
N PHE A 233 -8.28 7.94 -9.51
CA PHE A 233 -7.53 7.06 -8.63
C PHE A 233 -8.18 5.67 -8.48
N ALA A 234 -9.48 5.62 -8.20
CA ALA A 234 -10.21 4.37 -7.99
C ALA A 234 -10.23 3.47 -9.23
N LEU A 235 -10.36 4.07 -10.42
CA LEU A 235 -10.53 3.35 -11.69
C LEU A 235 -9.21 3.18 -12.47
N GLY A 236 -8.23 4.07 -12.26
CA GLY A 236 -6.99 4.12 -13.04
C GLY A 236 -5.75 3.68 -12.27
N VAL A 237 -5.71 3.88 -10.94
CA VAL A 237 -4.55 3.53 -10.12
C VAL A 237 -4.75 2.20 -9.38
N LEU A 238 -5.93 1.96 -8.80
CA LEU A 238 -6.20 0.72 -8.08
C LEU A 238 -6.44 -0.44 -9.05
N ASP A 239 -5.51 -1.40 -9.12
CA ASP A 239 -5.72 -2.64 -9.88
C ASP A 239 -6.60 -3.61 -9.08
N ILE A 240 -7.90 -3.30 -9.04
CA ILE A 240 -8.91 -4.11 -8.36
C ILE A 240 -9.09 -5.46 -9.04
N ALA A 241 -8.96 -5.52 -10.37
CA ALA A 241 -9.10 -6.76 -11.12
C ALA A 241 -7.97 -7.75 -10.76
N GLY A 242 -6.73 -7.31 -10.77
CA GLY A 242 -5.57 -8.11 -10.35
C GLY A 242 -5.66 -8.54 -8.89
N MET A 243 -6.10 -7.65 -8.00
CA MET A 243 -6.35 -7.98 -6.59
C MET A 243 -7.43 -9.07 -6.45
N LYS A 244 -8.60 -8.92 -7.08
CA LYS A 244 -9.69 -9.91 -7.03
C LYS A 244 -9.24 -11.26 -7.57
N GLN A 245 -8.55 -11.28 -8.72
CA GLN A 245 -8.02 -12.50 -9.31
C GLN A 245 -7.10 -13.24 -8.32
N ARG A 246 -6.21 -12.51 -7.66
CA ARG A 246 -5.28 -13.07 -6.67
C ARG A 246 -6.01 -13.65 -5.46
N VAL A 247 -6.92 -12.88 -4.86
CA VAL A 247 -7.68 -13.29 -3.67
C VAL A 247 -8.55 -14.52 -3.97
N LEU A 248 -9.24 -14.54 -5.11
CA LEU A 248 -10.05 -15.68 -5.52
C LEU A 248 -9.20 -16.92 -5.82
N GLY A 249 -7.96 -16.75 -6.28
CA GLY A 249 -7.00 -17.83 -6.48
C GLY A 249 -6.59 -18.54 -5.18
N TRP A 250 -6.73 -17.89 -4.02
CA TRP A 250 -6.41 -18.51 -2.72
C TRP A 250 -7.47 -19.46 -2.17
N LYS A 251 -8.60 -19.64 -2.87
CA LYS A 251 -9.66 -20.58 -2.44
C LYS A 251 -9.16 -22.01 -2.17
N GLY A 252 -8.13 -22.47 -2.90
CA GLY A 252 -7.51 -23.78 -2.65
C GLY A 252 -6.79 -23.92 -1.31
N ASN A 253 -6.50 -22.81 -0.61
CA ASN A 253 -5.88 -22.81 0.70
C ASN A 253 -6.91 -23.02 1.85
N MET A 254 -8.21 -22.96 1.55
CA MET A 254 -9.27 -23.25 2.52
C MET A 254 -9.34 -24.73 2.92
N GLU A 255 -8.87 -25.63 2.05
CA GLU A 255 -8.99 -27.09 2.25
C GLU A 255 -7.72 -27.73 2.84
N LYS A 256 -6.61 -26.97 2.98
CA LYS A 256 -5.29 -27.52 3.34
C LYS A 256 -4.81 -27.11 4.74
N THR A 257 -5.61 -26.36 5.49
CA THR A 257 -5.34 -25.99 6.90
C THR A 257 -6.29 -26.74 7.80
#